data_939fd48d07ddf03e31727db521d5893d
#
_entry.id   939fd48d07ddf03e31727db521d5893d
#
_cell.length_a   1.000
_cell.length_b   1.000
_cell.length_c   1.000
_cell.angle_alpha   90.00
_cell.angle_beta   90.00
_cell.angle_gamma   90.00
#
_symmetry.space_group_name_H-M   'P 1'
#
loop_
_entity.id
_entity.type
_entity.pdbx_description
1 polymer ?
#
loop_
_entity_poly.entity_id
_entity_poly.type
_entity_poly.pdbx_seq_one_letter_code
_entity_poly.pdbx_strand_id
1 'polypeptide(L)'
;MKNKSSKIVFLFALLFLAVMGSSLNGSNHEQANAQGLSDTNSTGDTNSSSGFYSNKDLFVTSEPSGFGIYEEKNSTSYSPGESIILYIEPVGFEYNNITDEDGTPLFSIDFGASFLITSSNGTILGGQENVPIGNIISHNQNKEVFIPFTVTQSVPFPTGDYVIIYKITDENSGKAFELNKNITIK
;
A
#
# COMPACT_ATOMS: atom_id res chain seq x y z
N MET A 1 -11.47 -28.44 -8.72
CA MET A 1 -11.38 -27.94 -7.34
C MET A 1 -11.85 -26.47 -7.34
N LYS A 2 -12.93 -26.13 -6.60
CA LYS A 2 -13.46 -24.77 -6.57
C LYS A 2 -12.61 -23.92 -5.63
N ASN A 3 -11.87 -22.98 -6.17
CA ASN A 3 -11.13 -21.98 -5.40
C ASN A 3 -12.16 -21.07 -4.72
N LYS A 4 -12.32 -21.18 -3.41
CA LYS A 4 -13.09 -20.22 -2.61
C LYS A 4 -12.24 -18.98 -2.44
N SER A 5 -12.46 -17.98 -3.30
CA SER A 5 -11.97 -16.64 -3.06
C SER A 5 -12.56 -16.16 -1.72
N SER A 6 -11.73 -16.03 -0.72
CA SER A 6 -12.12 -15.49 0.58
C SER A 6 -12.30 -13.99 0.40
N LYS A 7 -13.54 -13.53 0.35
CA LYS A 7 -13.87 -12.11 0.36
C LYS A 7 -13.63 -11.59 1.77
N ILE A 8 -12.49 -10.96 1.99
CA ILE A 8 -12.22 -10.27 3.25
C ILE A 8 -12.82 -8.87 3.12
N VAL A 9 -14.03 -8.70 3.64
CA VAL A 9 -14.67 -7.39 3.77
C VAL A 9 -14.26 -6.82 5.11
N PHE A 10 -13.40 -5.81 5.11
CA PHE A 10 -13.03 -5.09 6.33
C PHE A 10 -14.02 -3.94 6.57
N LEU A 11 -14.73 -4.05 7.68
CA LEU A 11 -15.59 -2.98 8.19
C LEU A 11 -14.75 -2.08 9.12
N PHE A 12 -14.43 -0.87 8.67
CA PHE A 12 -13.68 0.10 9.46
C PHE A 12 -14.58 1.09 10.16
N ALA A 13 -14.47 1.14 11.47
CA ALA A 13 -14.93 2.27 12.26
C ALA A 13 -13.78 3.28 12.38
N LEU A 14 -13.86 4.39 11.64
CA LEU A 14 -12.93 5.50 11.77
C LEU A 14 -13.28 6.27 13.05
N LEU A 15 -12.49 6.10 14.10
CA LEU A 15 -12.62 6.90 15.33
C LEU A 15 -11.97 8.27 15.06
N PHE A 16 -12.79 9.31 14.86
CA PHE A 16 -12.30 10.68 14.82
C PHE A 16 -11.86 11.09 16.22
N LEU A 17 -10.56 11.09 16.45
CA LEU A 17 -9.99 11.74 17.64
C LEU A 17 -9.73 13.21 17.28
N ALA A 18 -10.63 14.09 17.71
CA ALA A 18 -10.39 15.53 17.63
C ALA A 18 -9.29 15.90 18.63
N VAL A 19 -8.07 16.12 18.14
CA VAL A 19 -7.01 16.71 18.94
C VAL A 19 -7.21 18.21 18.98
N MET A 20 -7.74 18.69 20.09
CA MET A 20 -7.73 20.10 20.47
C MET A 20 -6.29 20.54 20.74
N GLY A 21 -5.82 21.52 19.96
CA GLY A 21 -4.50 22.10 20.11
C GLY A 21 -4.30 22.82 21.43
N SER A 22 -3.19 22.53 22.09
CA SER A 22 -2.62 23.37 23.13
C SER A 22 -1.30 23.88 22.64
N SER A 23 -1.25 25.19 22.38
CA SER A 23 -0.04 25.95 22.10
C SER A 23 0.82 26.05 23.37
N LEU A 24 2.08 25.67 23.31
CA LEU A 24 3.10 26.15 24.23
C LEU A 24 4.28 26.71 23.45
N ASN A 25 4.45 28.01 23.61
CA ASN A 25 5.62 28.82 23.24
C ASN A 25 6.88 28.33 23.97
N GLY A 26 8.00 28.33 23.25
CA GLY A 26 9.32 28.10 23.87
C GLY A 26 10.41 28.38 22.84
N SER A 27 10.85 29.66 22.83
CA SER A 27 12.04 30.13 22.12
C SER A 27 13.30 29.47 22.68
N ASN A 28 14.26 29.08 21.80
CA ASN A 28 15.67 29.42 22.01
C ASN A 28 16.45 29.27 20.68
N HIS A 29 17.20 30.33 20.39
CA HIS A 29 18.23 30.50 19.39
C HIS A 29 19.38 29.50 19.56
N GLU A 30 19.91 29.00 18.42
CA GLU A 30 21.36 29.07 18.19
C GLU A 30 21.66 29.01 16.70
N GLN A 31 22.50 29.98 16.28
CA GLN A 31 23.10 30.09 14.95
C GLN A 31 24.31 29.17 14.82
N ALA A 32 24.55 28.63 13.67
CA ALA A 32 25.83 28.68 12.96
C ALA A 32 25.79 27.91 11.63
N ASN A 33 25.95 28.61 10.64
CA ASN A 33 27.05 28.70 9.65
C ASN A 33 26.80 28.00 8.30
N ALA A 34 26.72 28.87 7.30
CA ALA A 34 26.72 28.56 5.89
C ALA A 34 28.10 28.10 5.42
N GLN A 35 28.13 27.12 4.50
CA GLN A 35 29.03 27.16 3.33
C GLN A 35 28.68 26.00 2.38
N GLY A 36 28.55 26.32 1.12
CA GLY A 36 28.98 25.49 0.01
C GLY A 36 27.91 25.09 -0.99
N LEU A 37 27.71 25.91 -2.00
CA LEU A 37 27.04 25.60 -3.25
C LEU A 37 27.73 24.40 -3.95
N SER A 38 26.95 23.45 -4.41
CA SER A 38 27.17 22.92 -5.76
C SER A 38 25.86 22.33 -6.28
N ASP A 39 25.39 22.97 -7.35
CA ASP A 39 24.35 22.45 -8.23
C ASP A 39 24.77 21.11 -8.80
N THR A 40 23.99 20.09 -8.54
CA THR A 40 23.88 18.96 -9.47
C THR A 40 22.42 18.53 -9.54
N ASN A 41 21.83 18.89 -10.67
CA ASN A 41 20.63 18.27 -11.21
C ASN A 41 20.76 16.74 -11.10
N SER A 42 20.00 16.12 -10.25
CA SER A 42 19.83 14.67 -10.24
C SER A 42 18.37 14.34 -10.19
N THR A 43 17.88 14.01 -11.35
CA THR A 43 16.67 13.28 -11.66
C THR A 43 16.50 12.11 -10.70
N GLY A 44 15.29 12.01 -10.13
CA GLY A 44 14.72 10.91 -9.38
C GLY A 44 15.56 9.66 -9.12
N ASP A 45 16.21 9.59 -8.00
CA ASP A 45 16.71 8.34 -7.47
C ASP A 45 15.55 7.55 -6.86
N THR A 46 15.01 6.66 -7.68
CA THR A 46 14.29 5.49 -7.18
C THR A 46 15.27 4.69 -6.34
N ASN A 47 15.07 4.66 -5.05
CA ASN A 47 15.86 3.87 -4.10
C ASN A 47 15.56 2.38 -4.34
N SER A 48 16.14 1.81 -5.40
CA SER A 48 16.06 0.39 -5.76
C SER A 48 17.09 -0.42 -4.96
N SER A 49 17.03 -0.38 -3.63
CA SER A 49 18.05 -1.04 -2.80
C SER A 49 17.67 -2.44 -2.30
N SER A 50 16.53 -3.02 -2.67
CA SER A 50 16.18 -4.31 -2.06
C SER A 50 15.72 -5.43 -2.98
N GLY A 51 15.57 -5.22 -4.26
CA GLY A 51 15.05 -6.27 -5.15
C GLY A 51 13.58 -6.64 -4.95
N PHE A 52 12.88 -6.11 -3.92
CA PHE A 52 11.44 -6.24 -3.72
C PHE A 52 10.77 -4.91 -4.04
N TYR A 53 9.93 -4.88 -5.08
CA TYR A 53 9.29 -3.67 -5.59
C TYR A 53 8.00 -3.99 -6.37
N SER A 54 7.24 -2.96 -6.74
CA SER A 54 6.09 -3.10 -7.64
C SER A 54 6.55 -3.01 -9.10
N ASN A 55 6.31 -4.05 -9.88
CA ASN A 55 6.49 -4.03 -11.33
C ASN A 55 5.38 -3.25 -12.03
N LYS A 56 4.17 -3.33 -11.49
CA LYS A 56 2.98 -2.61 -11.96
C LYS A 56 2.07 -2.28 -10.79
N ASP A 57 1.56 -1.05 -10.76
CA ASP A 57 0.56 -0.63 -9.80
C ASP A 57 -0.37 0.43 -10.42
N LEU A 58 -1.68 0.13 -10.43
CA LEU A 58 -2.70 0.97 -11.05
C LEU A 58 -4.05 0.82 -10.36
N PHE A 59 -4.88 1.83 -10.47
CA PHE A 59 -6.26 1.73 -9.99
C PHE A 59 -7.11 0.95 -10.99
N VAL A 60 -8.06 0.17 -10.44
CA VAL A 60 -8.99 -0.66 -11.21
C VAL A 60 -10.44 -0.35 -10.83
N THR A 61 -11.37 -0.59 -11.77
CA THR A 61 -12.79 -0.30 -11.59
C THR A 61 -13.52 -1.34 -10.73
N SER A 62 -13.00 -2.56 -10.74
CA SER A 62 -13.55 -3.70 -10.00
C SER A 62 -12.43 -4.61 -9.52
N GLU A 63 -12.76 -5.55 -8.64
CA GLU A 63 -11.79 -6.52 -8.13
C GLU A 63 -11.19 -7.35 -9.27
N PRO A 64 -9.84 -7.44 -9.37
CA PRO A 64 -9.17 -8.21 -10.39
C PRO A 64 -9.52 -9.70 -10.29
N SER A 65 -9.68 -10.36 -11.44
CA SER A 65 -10.00 -11.79 -11.49
C SER A 65 -8.78 -12.69 -11.65
N GLY A 66 -7.59 -12.10 -11.86
CA GLY A 66 -6.34 -12.83 -12.02
C GLY A 66 -5.16 -11.90 -12.29
N PHE A 67 -3.96 -12.49 -12.36
CA PHE A 67 -2.74 -11.79 -12.76
C PHE A 67 -2.91 -11.25 -14.20
N GLY A 68 -2.75 -9.92 -14.34
CA GLY A 68 -2.96 -9.24 -15.63
C GLY A 68 -4.42 -9.18 -16.11
N ILE A 69 -5.41 -9.63 -15.30
CA ILE A 69 -6.82 -9.67 -15.67
C ILE A 69 -7.61 -8.69 -14.78
N TYR A 70 -7.71 -7.47 -15.24
CA TYR A 70 -8.37 -6.36 -14.56
C TYR A 70 -8.93 -5.34 -15.56
N GLU A 71 -9.80 -4.47 -15.09
CA GLU A 71 -10.26 -3.30 -15.83
C GLU A 71 -9.66 -2.04 -15.20
N GLU A 72 -8.76 -1.35 -15.93
CA GLU A 72 -8.07 -0.17 -15.46
C GLU A 72 -9.03 1.00 -15.27
N LYS A 73 -8.92 1.69 -14.13
CA LYS A 73 -9.60 2.96 -13.89
C LYS A 73 -8.73 4.09 -14.39
N ASN A 74 -9.09 4.66 -15.54
CA ASN A 74 -8.34 5.75 -16.20
C ASN A 74 -8.42 7.11 -15.48
N SER A 75 -9.04 7.17 -14.31
CA SER A 75 -9.21 8.38 -13.52
C SER A 75 -8.87 8.10 -12.05
N THR A 76 -8.21 9.06 -11.42
CA THR A 76 -7.95 9.05 -9.97
C THR A 76 -9.07 9.73 -9.17
N SER A 77 -10.20 10.05 -9.83
CA SER A 77 -11.37 10.65 -9.17
C SER A 77 -12.35 9.59 -8.72
N TYR A 78 -12.87 9.76 -7.51
CA TYR A 78 -13.82 8.85 -6.85
C TYR A 78 -14.98 9.65 -6.27
N SER A 79 -16.14 9.02 -6.18
CA SER A 79 -17.28 9.57 -5.46
C SER A 79 -17.14 9.31 -3.95
N PRO A 80 -17.74 10.13 -3.09
CA PRO A 80 -17.82 9.84 -1.66
C PRO A 80 -18.45 8.46 -1.42
N GLY A 81 -17.74 7.59 -0.68
CA GLY A 81 -18.18 6.21 -0.41
C GLY A 81 -17.77 5.18 -1.47
N GLU A 82 -17.24 5.59 -2.61
CA GLU A 82 -16.73 4.67 -3.63
C GLU A 82 -15.50 3.92 -3.12
N SER A 83 -15.41 2.61 -3.37
CA SER A 83 -14.22 1.82 -3.04
C SER A 83 -13.05 2.20 -3.93
N ILE A 84 -11.87 2.30 -3.35
CA ILE A 84 -10.62 2.60 -4.04
C ILE A 84 -9.83 1.30 -4.12
N ILE A 85 -9.68 0.75 -5.31
CA ILE A 85 -9.03 -0.55 -5.53
C ILE A 85 -7.73 -0.33 -6.27
N LEU A 86 -6.61 -0.69 -5.64
CA LEU A 86 -5.28 -0.68 -6.23
C LEU A 86 -4.87 -2.10 -6.59
N TYR A 87 -4.52 -2.33 -7.84
CA TYR A 87 -3.90 -3.56 -8.33
C TYR A 87 -2.39 -3.40 -8.30
N ILE A 88 -1.67 -4.39 -7.72
CA ILE A 88 -0.22 -4.35 -7.55
C ILE A 88 0.37 -5.69 -8.01
N GLU A 89 1.42 -5.65 -8.84
CA GLU A 89 2.25 -6.81 -9.21
C GLU A 89 3.60 -6.74 -8.48
N PRO A 90 3.74 -7.37 -7.30
CA PRO A 90 5.01 -7.39 -6.57
C PRO A 90 6.02 -8.33 -7.26
N VAL A 91 7.29 -7.94 -7.27
CA VAL A 91 8.40 -8.77 -7.76
C VAL A 91 9.57 -8.74 -6.78
N GLY A 92 10.41 -9.77 -6.82
CA GLY A 92 11.58 -9.88 -5.94
C GLY A 92 11.26 -10.32 -4.52
N PHE A 93 10.07 -10.86 -4.27
CA PHE A 93 9.70 -11.50 -3.01
C PHE A 93 10.40 -12.84 -2.81
N GLU A 94 10.49 -13.28 -1.58
CA GLU A 94 11.12 -14.55 -1.21
C GLU A 94 10.06 -15.65 -0.99
N TYR A 95 10.45 -16.89 -1.28
CA TYR A 95 9.64 -18.08 -0.99
C TYR A 95 10.11 -18.72 0.30
N ASN A 96 9.16 -19.11 1.15
CA ASN A 96 9.44 -19.99 2.25
C ASN A 96 9.11 -21.43 1.84
N ASN A 97 10.00 -22.39 2.17
CA ASN A 97 9.78 -23.80 1.93
C ASN A 97 9.02 -24.39 3.11
N ILE A 98 7.86 -24.94 2.83
CA ILE A 98 7.00 -25.61 3.82
C ILE A 98 6.73 -27.05 3.36
N THR A 99 6.13 -27.84 4.22
CA THR A 99 5.75 -29.23 3.92
C THR A 99 4.30 -29.41 4.34
N ASP A 100 3.48 -30.04 3.50
CA ASP A 100 2.12 -30.39 3.88
C ASP A 100 2.08 -31.60 4.83
N GLU A 101 0.86 -32.02 5.23
CA GLU A 101 0.64 -33.13 6.14
C GLU A 101 1.12 -34.48 5.59
N ASP A 102 1.18 -34.62 4.28
CA ASP A 102 1.63 -35.84 3.57
C ASP A 102 3.14 -35.85 3.31
N GLY A 103 3.87 -34.79 3.75
CA GLY A 103 5.30 -34.65 3.55
C GLY A 103 5.68 -34.08 2.18
N THR A 104 4.73 -33.55 1.40
CA THR A 104 4.97 -32.97 0.10
C THR A 104 5.59 -31.56 0.25
N PRO A 105 6.72 -31.26 -0.41
CA PRO A 105 7.31 -29.93 -0.40
C PRO A 105 6.41 -28.90 -1.10
N LEU A 106 6.23 -27.74 -0.48
CA LEU A 106 5.45 -26.62 -0.99
C LEU A 106 6.25 -25.31 -0.83
N PHE A 107 5.86 -24.31 -1.61
CA PHE A 107 6.34 -22.94 -1.50
C PHE A 107 5.24 -22.06 -0.95
N SER A 108 5.60 -21.19 -0.01
CA SER A 108 4.72 -20.20 0.58
C SER A 108 5.24 -18.79 0.27
N ILE A 109 4.33 -17.90 -0.11
CA ILE A 109 4.55 -16.46 -0.23
C ILE A 109 3.61 -15.79 0.76
N ASP A 110 4.13 -14.90 1.59
CA ASP A 110 3.34 -14.20 2.60
C ASP A 110 3.60 -12.69 2.51
N PHE A 111 2.51 -11.92 2.36
CA PHE A 111 2.56 -10.47 2.27
C PHE A 111 1.75 -9.82 3.39
N GLY A 112 2.36 -8.82 4.01
CA GLY A 112 1.68 -7.85 4.85
C GLY A 112 1.49 -6.54 4.12
N ALA A 113 0.52 -5.74 4.57
CA ALA A 113 0.32 -4.42 4.05
C ALA A 113 -0.10 -3.44 5.14
N SER A 114 0.13 -2.17 4.87
CA SER A 114 -0.43 -1.05 5.61
C SER A 114 -0.74 0.09 4.66
N PHE A 115 -1.58 1.02 5.10
CA PHE A 115 -1.80 2.26 4.36
C PHE A 115 -2.04 3.44 5.29
N LEU A 116 -1.67 4.63 4.81
CA LEU A 116 -2.02 5.90 5.41
C LEU A 116 -2.75 6.76 4.39
N ILE A 117 -3.73 7.52 4.86
CA ILE A 117 -4.44 8.52 4.05
C ILE A 117 -4.10 9.89 4.60
N THR A 118 -3.61 10.75 3.74
CA THR A 118 -3.29 12.13 4.09
C THR A 118 -4.07 13.09 3.21
N SER A 119 -4.33 14.29 3.73
CA SER A 119 -4.74 15.41 2.89
C SER A 119 -3.57 15.90 2.05
N SER A 120 -3.82 16.74 1.06
CA SER A 120 -2.80 17.32 0.16
C SER A 120 -1.71 18.11 0.89
N ASN A 121 -1.98 18.60 2.11
CA ASN A 121 -1.00 19.29 2.95
C ASN A 121 -0.20 18.36 3.88
N GLY A 122 -0.37 17.03 3.75
CA GLY A 122 0.34 16.04 4.54
C GLY A 122 -0.25 15.71 5.91
N THR A 123 -1.42 16.29 6.27
CA THR A 123 -2.09 15.93 7.52
C THR A 123 -2.63 14.50 7.43
N ILE A 124 -2.25 13.64 8.37
CA ILE A 124 -2.74 12.25 8.45
C ILE A 124 -4.21 12.29 8.87
N LEU A 125 -5.06 11.64 8.06
CA LEU A 125 -6.51 11.56 8.26
C LEU A 125 -6.93 10.18 8.77
N GLY A 126 -6.17 9.15 8.47
CA GLY A 126 -6.42 7.79 8.89
C GLY A 126 -5.46 6.80 8.24
N GLY A 127 -5.64 5.54 8.55
CA GLY A 127 -4.83 4.46 7.99
C GLY A 127 -5.05 3.18 8.75
N GLN A 128 -4.37 2.14 8.32
CA GLN A 128 -4.33 0.85 9.00
C GLN A 128 -2.96 0.22 8.83
N GLU A 129 -2.46 -0.32 9.91
CA GLU A 129 -1.27 -1.17 9.93
C GLU A 129 -1.65 -2.64 9.95
N ASN A 130 -0.73 -3.50 9.51
CA ASN A 130 -0.84 -4.96 9.58
C ASN A 130 -2.12 -5.50 8.90
N VAL A 131 -2.43 -5.01 7.70
CA VAL A 131 -3.49 -5.56 6.86
C VAL A 131 -3.01 -6.89 6.28
N PRO A 132 -3.62 -8.03 6.64
CA PRO A 132 -3.23 -9.30 6.07
C PRO A 132 -3.65 -9.38 4.60
N ILE A 133 -2.70 -9.65 3.72
CA ILE A 133 -2.97 -9.84 2.28
C ILE A 133 -3.30 -11.30 1.97
N GLY A 134 -2.86 -12.20 2.81
CA GLY A 134 -3.05 -13.63 2.65
C GLY A 134 -1.78 -14.35 2.22
N ASN A 135 -1.76 -15.64 2.50
CA ASN A 135 -0.66 -16.53 2.19
C ASN A 135 -0.99 -17.30 0.90
N ILE A 136 -0.06 -17.34 -0.03
CA ILE A 136 -0.15 -18.10 -1.27
C ILE A 136 0.70 -19.35 -1.12
N ILE A 137 0.08 -20.54 -1.17
CA ILE A 137 0.75 -21.82 -1.09
C ILE A 137 0.62 -22.53 -2.44
N SER A 138 1.75 -23.04 -2.96
CA SER A 138 1.79 -23.73 -4.24
C SER A 138 2.89 -24.79 -4.33
N HIS A 139 2.73 -25.77 -5.23
CA HIS A 139 3.75 -26.80 -5.50
C HIS A 139 4.97 -26.26 -6.25
N ASN A 140 4.82 -25.11 -6.92
CA ASN A 140 5.88 -24.47 -7.69
C ASN A 140 6.04 -23.02 -7.25
N GLN A 141 7.22 -22.45 -7.50
CA GLN A 141 7.48 -21.02 -7.31
C GLN A 141 6.65 -20.20 -8.31
N ASN A 142 5.51 -19.69 -7.84
CA ASN A 142 4.62 -18.88 -8.66
C ASN A 142 5.14 -17.44 -8.76
N LYS A 143 5.39 -16.96 -9.99
CA LYS A 143 5.84 -15.61 -10.28
C LYS A 143 4.71 -14.68 -10.70
N GLU A 144 3.56 -15.24 -11.09
CA GLU A 144 2.39 -14.49 -11.50
C GLU A 144 1.51 -14.21 -10.28
N VAL A 145 1.98 -13.26 -9.47
CA VAL A 145 1.35 -12.87 -8.21
C VAL A 145 0.86 -11.45 -8.31
N PHE A 146 -0.34 -11.20 -7.82
CA PHE A 146 -0.92 -9.87 -7.71
C PHE A 146 -1.59 -9.67 -6.35
N ILE A 147 -1.66 -8.43 -5.93
CA ILE A 147 -2.30 -8.00 -4.69
C ILE A 147 -3.42 -7.01 -5.05
N PRO A 148 -4.69 -7.37 -4.86
CA PRO A 148 -5.78 -6.42 -4.90
C PRO A 148 -5.88 -5.74 -3.52
N PHE A 149 -5.59 -4.45 -3.46
CA PHE A 149 -5.69 -3.69 -2.22
C PHE A 149 -6.89 -2.75 -2.26
N THR A 150 -7.90 -3.03 -1.45
CA THR A 150 -9.15 -2.26 -1.43
C THR A 150 -9.24 -1.39 -0.19
N VAL A 151 -9.32 -0.07 -0.39
CA VAL A 151 -9.67 0.89 0.66
C VAL A 151 -11.16 1.18 0.57
N THR A 152 -11.90 0.76 1.59
CA THR A 152 -13.35 1.00 1.68
C THR A 152 -13.61 2.24 2.54
N GLN A 153 -14.36 3.19 2.01
CA GLN A 153 -14.81 4.36 2.74
C GLN A 153 -16.04 4.01 3.59
N SER A 154 -15.85 3.48 4.81
CA SER A 154 -16.95 3.20 5.74
C SER A 154 -17.70 4.47 6.15
N VAL A 155 -16.99 5.58 6.24
CA VAL A 155 -17.53 6.94 6.25
C VAL A 155 -17.02 7.62 4.99
N PRO A 156 -17.90 8.17 4.14
CA PRO A 156 -17.49 8.84 2.91
C PRO A 156 -16.48 9.96 3.19
N PHE A 157 -15.39 10.01 2.43
CA PHE A 157 -14.45 11.11 2.54
C PHE A 157 -15.08 12.39 2.00
N PRO A 158 -14.84 13.53 2.65
CA PRO A 158 -15.20 14.83 2.08
C PRO A 158 -14.60 15.05 0.69
N THR A 159 -15.24 15.90 -0.10
CA THR A 159 -14.65 16.38 -1.37
C THR A 159 -13.28 17.00 -1.13
N GLY A 160 -12.30 16.64 -1.95
CA GLY A 160 -10.93 17.15 -1.81
C GLY A 160 -9.89 16.22 -2.41
N ASP A 161 -8.62 16.64 -2.31
CA ASP A 161 -7.47 15.91 -2.78
C ASP A 161 -6.79 15.20 -1.62
N TYR A 162 -6.41 13.94 -1.85
CA TYR A 162 -5.83 13.05 -0.86
C TYR A 162 -4.62 12.33 -1.44
N VAL A 163 -3.72 11.90 -0.57
CA VAL A 163 -2.65 10.97 -0.90
C VAL A 163 -2.86 9.70 -0.08
N ILE A 164 -2.89 8.56 -0.75
CA ILE A 164 -2.86 7.26 -0.09
C ILE A 164 -1.44 6.70 -0.23
N ILE A 165 -0.81 6.42 0.90
CA ILE A 165 0.51 5.81 0.98
C ILE A 165 0.29 4.35 1.34
N TYR A 166 0.58 3.46 0.40
CA TYR A 166 0.52 2.01 0.60
C TYR A 166 1.91 1.49 0.89
N LYS A 167 2.04 0.62 1.87
CA LYS A 167 3.26 -0.12 2.15
C LYS A 167 2.96 -1.60 2.03
N ILE A 168 3.75 -2.29 1.22
CA ILE A 168 3.69 -3.75 1.06
C ILE A 168 4.96 -4.34 1.63
N THR A 169 4.81 -5.38 2.45
CA THR A 169 5.91 -6.11 3.09
C THR A 169 5.90 -7.55 2.60
N ASP A 170 7.05 -8.04 2.20
CA ASP A 170 7.31 -9.47 2.03
C ASP A 170 7.68 -10.03 3.41
N GLU A 171 6.77 -10.76 4.03
CA GLU A 171 6.93 -11.29 5.39
C GLU A 171 8.01 -12.38 5.47
N ASN A 172 8.35 -13.03 4.34
CA ASN A 172 9.40 -14.03 4.30
C ASN A 172 10.80 -13.41 4.38
N SER A 173 11.01 -12.23 3.77
CA SER A 173 12.30 -11.54 3.76
C SER A 173 12.37 -10.33 4.69
N GLY A 174 11.23 -9.82 5.15
CA GLY A 174 11.13 -8.56 5.88
C GLY A 174 11.36 -7.30 5.04
N LYS A 175 11.50 -7.43 3.72
CA LYS A 175 11.66 -6.29 2.80
C LYS A 175 10.31 -5.64 2.52
N ALA A 176 10.32 -4.34 2.25
CA ALA A 176 9.10 -3.60 1.94
C ALA A 176 9.34 -2.54 0.86
N PHE A 177 8.25 -2.15 0.20
CA PHE A 177 8.21 -0.96 -0.67
C PHE A 177 6.97 -0.11 -0.37
N GLU A 178 7.01 1.15 -0.78
CA GLU A 178 5.90 2.09 -0.63
C GLU A 178 5.44 2.63 -1.98
N LEU A 179 4.12 2.85 -2.10
CA LEU A 179 3.48 3.46 -3.26
C LEU A 179 2.67 4.67 -2.81
N ASN A 180 2.94 5.82 -3.41
CA ASN A 180 2.19 7.05 -3.15
C ASN A 180 1.19 7.29 -4.28
N LYS A 181 -0.09 7.33 -3.97
CA LYS A 181 -1.18 7.48 -4.94
C LYS A 181 -2.03 8.71 -4.63
N ASN A 182 -2.06 9.65 -5.57
CA ASN A 182 -2.93 10.81 -5.48
C ASN A 182 -4.34 10.45 -5.96
N ILE A 183 -5.36 10.86 -5.20
CA ILE A 183 -6.76 10.72 -5.54
C ILE A 183 -7.52 12.01 -5.28
N THR A 184 -8.64 12.18 -5.96
CA THR A 184 -9.59 13.28 -5.74
C THR A 184 -10.97 12.70 -5.44
N ILE A 185 -11.61 13.14 -4.37
CA ILE A 185 -13.02 12.85 -4.07
C ILE A 185 -13.87 14.01 -4.58
N LYS A 186 -14.91 13.72 -5.40
CA LYS A 186 -15.77 14.72 -6.05
C LYS A 186 -17.24 14.50 -5.75
#